data_4192dc39a16a4b3e9b23baecc7b5e755
#
_entry.id   4192dc39a16a4b3e9b23baecc7b5e755
#
_cell.length_a   1.000
_cell.length_b   1.000
_cell.length_c   1.000
_cell.angle_alpha   90.00
_cell.angle_beta   90.00
_cell.angle_gamma   90.00
#
_symmetry.space_group_name_H-M   'P 1'
#
loop_
_entity.id
_entity.type
_entity.pdbx_description
1 polymer ?
#
loop_
_entity_poly.entity_id
_entity_poly.type
_entity_poly.pdbx_seq_one_letter_code
_entity_poly.pdbx_strand_id
1 'polypeptide(L)'
;MNNTTTSTGATAAPAQKHSSIQSLMNSPAVMAKISKCLGTEKKAAAFASSVISIATGSAQLRDCNPTTILGAAMVAATLDLPIVPTLGMAYIVPYKGQCQFQIGYKGLIELAERSGVFRNIIDEVVYEGQLMRKNKFTGEYVFDEDAKKSDTVIGYMARFDLTNGFSKTIYWSKEEVERHARRFSQAYSKGYSTPWSTDYDTMARKTVLKALFAKYAPKSISYALQTAITFDQSVSAPKHTDNISEDVLELNSFDVVYADNDSNEAAVEARQEAVQEQKKAVRAKTDETPKLL
;
A
#
# COMPACT_ATOMS: atom_id res chain seq x y z
N MET A 1 49.72 -39.77 -26.41
CA MET A 1 48.85 -38.68 -26.89
C MET A 1 48.01 -38.26 -25.70
N ASN A 2 48.42 -37.18 -25.01
CA ASN A 2 47.77 -36.65 -23.81
C ASN A 2 46.65 -35.67 -24.21
N ASN A 3 45.45 -35.97 -23.82
CA ASN A 3 44.34 -35.00 -23.90
C ASN A 3 44.09 -34.40 -22.51
N THR A 4 44.51 -33.16 -22.37
CA THR A 4 44.25 -32.33 -21.16
C THR A 4 42.93 -31.61 -21.39
N THR A 5 41.91 -32.00 -20.64
CA THR A 5 40.60 -31.32 -20.64
C THR A 5 40.66 -30.18 -19.65
N THR A 6 40.66 -28.95 -20.10
CA THR A 6 40.60 -27.73 -19.30
C THR A 6 39.17 -27.52 -18.81
N SER A 7 38.93 -27.70 -17.53
CA SER A 7 37.66 -27.35 -16.87
C SER A 7 37.66 -25.82 -16.58
N THR A 8 36.82 -25.10 -17.31
CA THR A 8 36.50 -23.70 -17.04
C THR A 8 35.60 -23.61 -15.83
N GLY A 9 36.15 -23.24 -14.69
CA GLY A 9 35.40 -22.95 -13.49
C GLY A 9 34.53 -21.70 -13.66
N ALA A 10 33.22 -21.87 -13.68
CA ALA A 10 32.28 -20.77 -13.59
C ALA A 10 32.37 -20.18 -12.18
N THR A 11 32.92 -18.97 -12.10
CA THR A 11 32.93 -18.18 -10.87
C THR A 11 31.51 -17.79 -10.52
N ALA A 12 30.93 -18.41 -9.50
CA ALA A 12 29.65 -18.01 -8.94
C ALA A 12 29.79 -16.59 -8.37
N ALA A 13 28.92 -15.69 -8.83
CA ALA A 13 28.83 -14.36 -8.27
C ALA A 13 28.61 -14.41 -6.76
N PRO A 14 29.26 -13.51 -5.97
CA PRO A 14 29.11 -13.54 -4.52
C PRO A 14 27.66 -13.27 -4.15
N ALA A 15 27.06 -14.18 -3.38
CA ALA A 15 25.75 -13.98 -2.78
C ALA A 15 25.78 -12.71 -1.93
N GLN A 16 25.01 -11.72 -2.28
CA GLN A 16 24.86 -10.49 -1.51
C GLN A 16 24.35 -10.88 -0.12
N LYS A 17 25.21 -10.67 0.90
CA LYS A 17 24.81 -10.81 2.31
C LYS A 17 23.79 -9.70 2.60
N HIS A 18 22.51 -10.03 2.55
CA HIS A 18 21.47 -9.11 2.99
C HIS A 18 21.65 -8.82 4.48
N SER A 19 21.78 -7.53 4.82
CA SER A 19 21.82 -7.12 6.23
C SER A 19 20.55 -7.60 6.94
N SER A 20 20.67 -8.09 8.16
CA SER A 20 19.50 -8.55 8.92
C SER A 20 18.56 -7.36 9.18
N ILE A 21 17.25 -7.61 9.29
CA ILE A 21 16.28 -6.54 9.64
C ILE A 21 16.65 -5.85 10.96
N GLN A 22 17.22 -6.60 11.91
CA GLN A 22 17.68 -6.05 13.18
C GLN A 22 18.85 -5.07 13.00
N SER A 23 19.80 -5.39 12.13
CA SER A 23 20.92 -4.50 11.80
C SER A 23 20.42 -3.23 11.08
N LEU A 24 19.51 -3.39 10.12
CA LEU A 24 18.93 -2.26 9.39
C LEU A 24 18.15 -1.33 10.32
N MET A 25 17.26 -1.86 11.14
CA MET A 25 16.43 -1.07 12.06
C MET A 25 17.24 -0.35 13.14
N ASN A 26 18.36 -0.94 13.60
CA ASN A 26 19.23 -0.33 14.60
C ASN A 26 20.30 0.60 14.00
N SER A 27 20.35 0.78 12.69
CA SER A 27 21.30 1.71 12.09
C SER A 27 20.99 3.15 12.50
N PRO A 28 22.00 3.99 12.83
CA PRO A 28 21.77 5.38 13.26
C PRO A 28 20.96 6.20 12.23
N ALA A 29 21.23 5.99 10.95
CA ALA A 29 20.54 6.70 9.87
C ALA A 29 19.03 6.35 9.79
N VAL A 30 18.68 5.06 9.96
CA VAL A 30 17.27 4.62 9.98
C VAL A 30 16.58 5.13 11.24
N MET A 31 17.21 4.99 12.40
CA MET A 31 16.66 5.48 13.66
C MET A 31 16.42 6.99 13.66
N ALA A 32 17.34 7.78 13.10
CA ALA A 32 17.18 9.23 12.97
C ALA A 32 15.97 9.59 12.08
N LYS A 33 15.76 8.85 10.97
CA LYS A 33 14.59 9.07 10.10
C LYS A 33 13.30 8.70 10.78
N ILE A 34 13.23 7.55 11.45
CA ILE A 34 12.04 7.12 12.20
C ILE A 34 11.74 8.15 13.30
N SER A 35 12.76 8.62 14.02
CA SER A 35 12.61 9.63 15.06
C SER A 35 12.07 10.95 14.49
N LYS A 36 12.53 11.36 13.32
CA LYS A 36 12.00 12.54 12.62
C LYS A 36 10.52 12.38 12.22
N CYS A 37 10.11 11.19 11.79
CA CYS A 37 8.72 10.91 11.44
C CYS A 37 7.82 10.88 12.69
N LEU A 38 8.26 10.20 13.74
CA LEU A 38 7.46 9.96 14.95
C LEU A 38 7.61 11.04 16.04
N GLY A 39 8.49 12.00 15.82
CA GLY A 39 8.69 13.18 16.66
C GLY A 39 9.53 12.94 17.92
N THR A 40 9.77 11.70 18.35
CA THR A 40 10.59 11.40 19.54
C THR A 40 11.40 10.13 19.39
N GLU A 41 12.61 10.10 19.99
CA GLU A 41 13.47 8.89 20.00
C GLU A 41 12.79 7.72 20.73
N LYS A 42 12.03 7.99 21.80
CA LYS A 42 11.29 6.95 22.52
C LYS A 42 10.27 6.24 21.63
N LYS A 43 9.48 6.99 20.85
CA LYS A 43 8.53 6.41 19.88
C LYS A 43 9.28 5.63 18.79
N ALA A 44 10.38 6.17 18.28
CA ALA A 44 11.19 5.53 17.26
C ALA A 44 11.76 4.18 17.76
N ALA A 45 12.29 4.13 18.96
CA ALA A 45 12.82 2.90 19.56
C ALA A 45 11.71 1.85 19.78
N ALA A 46 10.53 2.26 20.26
CA ALA A 46 9.38 1.38 20.43
C ALA A 46 8.89 0.84 19.08
N PHE A 47 8.81 1.70 18.08
CA PHE A 47 8.43 1.31 16.71
C PHE A 47 9.44 0.32 16.11
N ALA A 48 10.74 0.60 16.18
CA ALA A 48 11.78 -0.27 15.69
C ALA A 48 11.74 -1.65 16.37
N SER A 49 11.55 -1.68 17.68
CA SER A 49 11.37 -2.93 18.43
C SER A 49 10.15 -3.71 17.96
N SER A 50 9.03 -3.04 17.65
CA SER A 50 7.83 -3.68 17.11
C SER A 50 8.08 -4.28 15.73
N VAL A 51 8.78 -3.56 14.83
CA VAL A 51 9.16 -4.07 13.49
C VAL A 51 10.02 -5.33 13.62
N ILE A 52 11.06 -5.26 14.45
CA ILE A 52 11.98 -6.40 14.68
C ILE A 52 11.20 -7.60 15.24
N SER A 53 10.35 -7.38 16.24
CA SER A 53 9.56 -8.44 16.86
C SER A 53 8.62 -9.13 15.85
N ILE A 54 7.90 -8.37 15.04
CA ILE A 54 6.99 -8.89 14.01
C ILE A 54 7.77 -9.64 12.93
N ALA A 55 8.86 -9.07 12.44
CA ALA A 55 9.67 -9.66 11.40
C ALA A 55 10.35 -10.97 11.83
N THR A 56 10.81 -11.06 13.09
CA THR A 56 11.44 -12.26 13.64
C THR A 56 10.43 -13.30 14.11
N GLY A 57 9.23 -12.88 14.54
CA GLY A 57 8.15 -13.76 15.00
C GLY A 57 7.42 -14.49 13.88
N SER A 58 7.43 -13.98 12.64
CA SER A 58 6.75 -14.59 11.50
C SER A 58 7.73 -15.32 10.59
N ALA A 59 7.51 -16.63 10.37
CA ALA A 59 8.33 -17.41 9.43
C ALA A 59 8.29 -16.80 8.01
N GLN A 60 7.11 -16.38 7.54
CA GLN A 60 6.94 -15.79 6.22
C GLN A 60 7.69 -14.46 6.04
N LEU A 61 7.77 -13.64 7.10
CA LEU A 61 8.49 -12.36 7.05
C LEU A 61 10.01 -12.58 7.13
N ARG A 62 10.48 -13.62 7.85
CA ARG A 62 11.91 -13.97 7.90
C ARG A 62 12.48 -14.37 6.54
N ASP A 63 11.63 -14.96 5.69
CA ASP A 63 12.02 -15.39 4.34
C ASP A 63 11.96 -14.24 3.32
N CYS A 64 11.49 -13.06 3.72
CA CYS A 64 11.44 -11.88 2.86
C CYS A 64 12.76 -11.10 2.86
N ASN A 65 12.98 -10.32 1.80
CA ASN A 65 14.09 -9.38 1.73
C ASN A 65 13.94 -8.31 2.84
N PRO A 66 14.92 -8.19 3.78
CA PRO A 66 14.86 -7.27 4.90
C PRO A 66 14.69 -5.79 4.51
N THR A 67 15.23 -5.38 3.36
CA THR A 67 15.07 -4.01 2.85
C THR A 67 13.61 -3.68 2.53
N THR A 68 12.82 -4.65 2.09
CA THR A 68 11.39 -4.45 1.81
C THR A 68 10.56 -4.37 3.09
N ILE A 69 10.98 -5.09 4.14
CA ILE A 69 10.40 -4.94 5.49
C ILE A 69 10.64 -3.52 6.00
N LEU A 70 11.88 -3.03 5.86
CA LEU A 70 12.23 -1.65 6.24
C LEU A 70 11.40 -0.64 5.44
N GLY A 71 11.27 -0.82 4.11
CA GLY A 71 10.46 0.07 3.25
C GLY A 71 9.00 0.14 3.72
N ALA A 72 8.37 -1.01 3.96
CA ALA A 72 7.00 -1.07 4.48
C ALA A 72 6.86 -0.42 5.87
N ALA A 73 7.86 -0.64 6.75
CA ALA A 73 7.90 -0.02 8.08
C ALA A 73 8.05 1.51 7.98
N MET A 74 8.88 2.02 7.06
CA MET A 74 9.06 3.46 6.87
C MET A 74 7.78 4.15 6.40
N VAL A 75 6.98 3.50 5.52
CA VAL A 75 5.66 4.02 5.16
C VAL A 75 4.77 4.15 6.40
N ALA A 76 4.71 3.12 7.24
CA ALA A 76 3.92 3.16 8.47
C ALA A 76 4.41 4.26 9.43
N ALA A 77 5.73 4.42 9.58
CA ALA A 77 6.32 5.48 10.41
C ALA A 77 5.98 6.90 9.89
N THR A 78 6.04 7.11 8.58
CA THR A 78 5.68 8.39 7.94
C THR A 78 4.21 8.75 8.19
N LEU A 79 3.35 7.74 8.30
CA LEU A 79 1.93 7.93 8.59
C LEU A 79 1.62 7.97 10.10
N ASP A 80 2.64 7.81 10.96
CA ASP A 80 2.50 7.63 12.42
C ASP A 80 1.47 6.54 12.75
N LEU A 81 1.55 5.39 12.04
CA LEU A 81 0.69 4.25 12.27
C LEU A 81 1.48 3.10 12.91
N PRO A 82 1.04 2.58 14.07
CA PRO A 82 1.63 1.40 14.66
C PRO A 82 1.37 0.16 13.80
N ILE A 83 2.38 -0.70 13.67
CA ILE A 83 2.30 -1.95 12.90
C ILE A 83 1.96 -3.17 13.76
N VAL A 84 1.54 -2.96 14.99
CA VAL A 84 1.14 -4.04 15.91
C VAL A 84 -0.16 -4.69 15.40
N PRO A 85 -0.18 -5.98 15.02
CA PRO A 85 -1.34 -6.61 14.35
C PRO A 85 -2.65 -6.50 15.12
N THR A 86 -2.60 -6.57 16.46
CA THR A 86 -3.79 -6.47 17.33
C THR A 86 -4.45 -5.10 17.31
N LEU A 87 -3.71 -4.04 16.95
CA LEU A 87 -4.26 -2.69 16.80
C LEU A 87 -5.04 -2.52 15.50
N GLY A 88 -4.71 -3.29 14.46
CA GLY A 88 -5.42 -3.26 13.19
C GLY A 88 -5.25 -1.98 12.38
N MET A 89 -4.17 -1.21 12.63
CA MET A 89 -3.92 0.07 11.96
C MET A 89 -3.08 -0.08 10.69
N ALA A 90 -1.97 -0.80 10.76
CA ALA A 90 -1.09 -1.08 9.63
C ALA A 90 -0.47 -2.47 9.74
N TYR A 91 -0.14 -3.05 8.60
CA TYR A 91 0.45 -4.38 8.48
C TYR A 91 1.63 -4.36 7.53
N ILE A 92 2.59 -5.23 7.79
CA ILE A 92 3.65 -5.63 6.86
C ILE A 92 3.26 -7.01 6.33
N VAL A 93 2.95 -7.11 5.04
CA VAL A 93 2.41 -8.32 4.43
C VAL A 93 3.43 -8.92 3.45
N PRO A 94 3.80 -10.20 3.63
CA PRO A 94 4.72 -10.88 2.71
C PRO A 94 4.02 -11.21 1.38
N TYR A 95 4.73 -10.95 0.27
CA TYR A 95 4.29 -11.30 -1.07
C TYR A 95 5.49 -11.66 -1.95
N LYS A 96 5.58 -12.94 -2.39
CA LYS A 96 6.67 -13.42 -3.27
C LYS A 96 8.08 -13.08 -2.78
N GLY A 97 8.36 -13.28 -1.48
CA GLY A 97 9.67 -13.00 -0.89
C GLY A 97 9.96 -11.53 -0.62
N GLN A 98 8.99 -10.66 -0.85
CA GLN A 98 9.07 -9.23 -0.54
C GLN A 98 7.96 -8.82 0.41
N CYS A 99 8.18 -7.77 1.18
CA CYS A 99 7.20 -7.24 2.11
C CYS A 99 6.60 -5.94 1.57
N GLN A 100 5.35 -5.74 1.92
CA GLN A 100 4.55 -4.63 1.43
C GLN A 100 3.76 -4.02 2.59
N PHE A 101 3.62 -2.70 2.57
CA PHE A 101 2.74 -2.00 3.48
C PHE A 101 1.28 -2.25 3.10
N GLN A 102 0.46 -2.56 4.10
CA GLN A 102 -0.99 -2.62 3.95
C GLN A 102 -1.66 -1.84 5.07
N ILE A 103 -2.51 -0.88 4.70
CA ILE A 103 -3.30 -0.15 5.69
C ILE A 103 -4.42 -1.02 6.26
N GLY A 104 -4.59 -0.98 7.58
CA GLY A 104 -5.70 -1.62 8.27
C GLY A 104 -6.98 -0.78 8.20
N TYR A 105 -8.13 -1.39 8.51
CA TYR A 105 -9.40 -0.67 8.60
C TYR A 105 -9.34 0.47 9.64
N LYS A 106 -8.84 0.18 10.85
CA LYS A 106 -8.68 1.19 11.89
C LYS A 106 -7.70 2.30 11.51
N GLY A 107 -6.66 1.96 10.74
CA GLY A 107 -5.72 2.97 10.23
C GLY A 107 -6.35 3.92 9.22
N LEU A 108 -7.27 3.44 8.37
CA LEU A 108 -8.05 4.32 7.48
C LEU A 108 -8.88 5.34 8.26
N ILE A 109 -9.59 4.87 9.28
CA ILE A 109 -10.41 5.73 10.15
C ILE A 109 -9.52 6.74 10.90
N GLU A 110 -8.46 6.27 11.53
CA GLU A 110 -7.50 7.11 12.27
C GLU A 110 -6.94 8.25 11.41
N LEU A 111 -6.50 7.96 10.18
CA LEU A 111 -6.00 8.99 9.28
C LEU A 111 -7.08 9.97 8.83
N ALA A 112 -8.30 9.50 8.63
CA ALA A 112 -9.42 10.34 8.31
C ALA A 112 -9.78 11.28 9.48
N GLU A 113 -9.85 10.78 10.71
CA GLU A 113 -10.10 11.54 11.92
C GLU A 113 -9.02 12.60 12.17
N ARG A 114 -7.73 12.22 12.06
CA ARG A 114 -6.61 13.16 12.20
C ARG A 114 -6.64 14.30 11.19
N SER A 115 -7.23 14.12 10.02
CA SER A 115 -7.35 15.20 9.03
C SER A 115 -8.26 16.35 9.47
N GLY A 116 -9.18 16.10 10.43
CA GLY A 116 -10.14 17.06 10.96
C GLY A 116 -11.22 17.51 9.98
N VAL A 117 -11.28 16.93 8.76
CA VAL A 117 -12.26 17.34 7.75
C VAL A 117 -13.46 16.41 7.64
N PHE A 118 -13.38 15.22 8.21
CA PHE A 118 -14.50 14.29 8.26
C PHE A 118 -15.31 14.50 9.54
N ARG A 119 -16.59 14.83 9.38
CA ARG A 119 -17.55 14.97 10.48
C ARG A 119 -18.14 13.62 10.87
N ASN A 120 -18.33 12.74 9.87
CA ASN A 120 -18.92 11.44 10.06
C ASN A 120 -18.35 10.47 9.03
N ILE A 121 -18.15 9.21 9.42
CA ILE A 121 -17.70 8.11 8.57
C ILE A 121 -18.53 6.89 8.95
N ILE A 122 -19.23 6.33 7.96
CA ILE A 122 -20.12 5.17 8.15
C ILE A 122 -19.77 4.14 7.08
N ASP A 123 -19.72 2.89 7.46
CA ASP A 123 -19.72 1.74 6.57
C ASP A 123 -20.55 0.63 7.15
N GLU A 124 -21.49 0.12 6.34
CA GLU A 124 -22.47 -0.87 6.81
C GLU A 124 -22.74 -1.95 5.79
N VAL A 125 -23.19 -3.09 6.34
CA VAL A 125 -23.75 -4.19 5.57
C VAL A 125 -25.18 -3.84 5.18
N VAL A 126 -25.54 -4.09 3.93
CA VAL A 126 -26.89 -3.82 3.43
C VAL A 126 -27.61 -5.15 3.21
N TYR A 127 -28.72 -5.31 3.91
CA TYR A 127 -29.56 -6.50 3.82
C TYR A 127 -30.69 -6.35 2.80
N GLU A 128 -31.27 -7.48 2.42
CA GLU A 128 -32.41 -7.51 1.51
C GLU A 128 -33.56 -6.64 2.02
N GLY A 129 -34.06 -5.77 1.15
CA GLY A 129 -35.11 -4.80 1.42
C GLY A 129 -34.63 -3.42 1.82
N GLN A 130 -33.41 -3.28 2.38
CA GLN A 130 -32.94 -2.00 2.90
C GLN A 130 -32.53 -0.98 1.82
N LEU A 131 -32.15 -1.42 0.62
CA LEU A 131 -31.84 -0.52 -0.49
C LEU A 131 -33.11 -0.17 -1.25
N MET A 132 -33.68 1.00 -0.95
CA MET A 132 -34.95 1.48 -1.56
C MET A 132 -34.73 2.07 -2.93
N ARG A 133 -33.64 2.80 -3.15
CA ARG A 133 -33.35 3.47 -4.44
C ARG A 133 -31.87 3.47 -4.72
N LYS A 134 -31.53 3.17 -5.97
CA LYS A 134 -30.16 3.27 -6.51
C LYS A 134 -30.20 4.02 -7.83
N ASN A 135 -29.56 5.19 -7.89
CA ASN A 135 -29.35 5.92 -9.13
C ASN A 135 -27.84 6.14 -9.35
N LYS A 136 -27.24 5.32 -10.20
CA LYS A 136 -25.79 5.40 -10.47
C LYS A 136 -25.37 6.67 -11.21
N PHE A 137 -26.26 7.34 -11.89
CA PHE A 137 -25.94 8.55 -12.67
C PHE A 137 -25.93 9.81 -11.79
N THR A 138 -26.87 9.92 -10.85
CA THR A 138 -26.86 11.00 -9.85
C THR A 138 -26.00 10.67 -8.65
N GLY A 139 -25.64 9.38 -8.43
CA GLY A 139 -24.95 8.89 -7.26
C GLY A 139 -25.81 8.89 -6.01
N GLU A 140 -27.14 8.89 -6.18
CA GLU A 140 -28.10 8.86 -5.08
C GLU A 140 -28.39 7.42 -4.66
N TYR A 141 -28.32 7.18 -3.36
CA TYR A 141 -28.71 5.92 -2.72
C TYR A 141 -29.60 6.25 -1.54
N VAL A 142 -30.73 5.57 -1.44
CA VAL A 142 -31.68 5.69 -0.32
C VAL A 142 -31.76 4.36 0.34
N PHE A 143 -31.47 4.34 1.64
CA PHE A 143 -31.55 3.17 2.49
C PHE A 143 -32.62 3.39 3.56
N ASP A 144 -33.30 2.31 3.93
CA ASP A 144 -34.26 2.27 5.01
C ASP A 144 -33.92 1.09 5.90
N GLU A 145 -33.54 1.38 7.15
CA GLU A 145 -33.15 0.39 8.13
C GLU A 145 -34.31 -0.56 8.49
N ASP A 146 -35.52 0.01 8.59
CA ASP A 146 -36.73 -0.74 8.98
C ASP A 146 -37.30 -1.61 7.86
N ALA A 147 -36.85 -1.41 6.61
CA ALA A 147 -37.30 -2.19 5.47
C ALA A 147 -36.57 -3.54 5.28
N LYS A 148 -35.79 -3.97 6.26
CA LYS A 148 -35.09 -5.26 6.23
C LYS A 148 -36.07 -6.42 6.11
N LYS A 149 -35.91 -7.25 5.06
CA LYS A 149 -36.78 -8.40 4.78
C LYS A 149 -36.18 -9.73 5.25
N SER A 150 -34.85 -9.84 5.22
CA SER A 150 -34.12 -11.05 5.64
C SER A 150 -32.70 -10.71 6.10
N ASP A 151 -31.99 -11.70 6.64
CA ASP A 151 -30.55 -11.60 6.96
C ASP A 151 -29.66 -11.83 5.74
N THR A 152 -30.22 -11.86 4.54
CA THR A 152 -29.45 -11.99 3.30
C THR A 152 -28.72 -10.70 2.99
N VAL A 153 -27.38 -10.74 2.99
CA VAL A 153 -26.54 -9.61 2.61
C VAL A 153 -26.59 -9.42 1.11
N ILE A 154 -27.04 -8.25 0.63
CA ILE A 154 -27.11 -7.88 -0.78
C ILE A 154 -25.96 -6.97 -1.21
N GLY A 155 -25.26 -6.35 -0.27
CA GLY A 155 -24.11 -5.48 -0.57
C GLY A 155 -23.61 -4.73 0.64
N TYR A 156 -22.78 -3.75 0.38
CA TYR A 156 -22.08 -2.94 1.38
C TYR A 156 -22.11 -1.48 0.96
N MET A 157 -22.32 -0.62 1.91
CA MET A 157 -22.31 0.82 1.70
C MET A 157 -21.18 1.46 2.50
N ALA A 158 -20.71 2.60 2.02
CA ALA A 158 -19.86 3.50 2.79
C ALA A 158 -20.28 4.96 2.51
N ARG A 159 -20.22 5.77 3.55
CA ARG A 159 -20.56 7.19 3.53
C ARG A 159 -19.57 7.98 4.34
N PHE A 160 -19.28 9.19 3.91
CA PHE A 160 -18.71 10.21 4.78
C PHE A 160 -19.48 11.52 4.62
N ASP A 161 -19.45 12.31 5.69
CA ASP A 161 -19.88 13.69 5.71
C ASP A 161 -18.69 14.56 6.11
N LEU A 162 -18.41 15.61 5.33
CA LEU A 162 -17.34 16.56 5.62
C LEU A 162 -17.84 17.75 6.45
N THR A 163 -16.91 18.42 7.11
CA THR A 163 -17.19 19.64 7.91
C THR A 163 -17.71 20.80 7.07
N ASN A 164 -17.39 20.83 5.76
CA ASN A 164 -17.88 21.85 4.82
C ASN A 164 -19.29 21.55 4.25
N GLY A 165 -19.96 20.50 4.72
CA GLY A 165 -21.28 20.09 4.29
C GLY A 165 -21.34 19.13 3.10
N PHE A 166 -20.22 18.87 2.42
CA PHE A 166 -20.19 17.86 1.37
C PHE A 166 -20.37 16.46 1.97
N SER A 167 -21.19 15.64 1.32
CA SER A 167 -21.36 14.23 1.70
C SER A 167 -21.33 13.34 0.47
N LYS A 168 -20.83 12.13 0.64
CA LYS A 168 -20.82 11.13 -0.41
C LYS A 168 -21.10 9.75 0.13
N THR A 169 -22.00 9.05 -0.55
CA THR A 169 -22.31 7.64 -0.31
C THR A 169 -21.94 6.83 -1.54
N ILE A 170 -21.39 5.66 -1.34
CA ILE A 170 -21.25 4.63 -2.37
C ILE A 170 -21.86 3.33 -1.89
N TYR A 171 -22.27 2.49 -2.82
CA TYR A 171 -22.78 1.16 -2.58
C TYR A 171 -22.19 0.22 -3.62
N TRP A 172 -21.69 -0.92 -3.16
CA TRP A 172 -21.28 -2.04 -3.99
C TRP A 172 -22.14 -3.26 -3.66
N SER A 173 -22.66 -3.93 -4.68
CA SER A 173 -23.35 -5.18 -4.45
C SER A 173 -22.39 -6.27 -3.97
N LYS A 174 -22.92 -7.33 -3.37
CA LYS A 174 -22.12 -8.47 -2.93
C LYS A 174 -21.30 -9.07 -4.07
N GLU A 175 -21.88 -9.14 -5.28
CA GLU A 175 -21.20 -9.63 -6.48
C GLU A 175 -20.08 -8.68 -6.95
N GLU A 176 -20.26 -7.36 -6.80
CA GLU A 176 -19.22 -6.38 -7.12
C GLU A 176 -18.03 -6.52 -6.16
N VAL A 177 -18.29 -6.71 -4.87
CA VAL A 177 -17.26 -6.95 -3.85
C VAL A 177 -16.57 -8.29 -4.08
N GLU A 178 -17.32 -9.37 -4.35
CA GLU A 178 -16.75 -10.69 -4.64
C GLU A 178 -15.82 -10.68 -5.85
N ARG A 179 -16.22 -10.00 -6.92
CA ARG A 179 -15.40 -9.81 -8.12
C ARG A 179 -14.12 -9.04 -7.81
N HIS A 180 -14.22 -8.02 -6.97
CA HIS A 180 -13.05 -7.27 -6.49
C HIS A 180 -12.11 -8.17 -5.67
N ALA A 181 -12.65 -8.92 -4.70
CA ALA A 181 -11.88 -9.83 -3.86
C ALA A 181 -11.10 -10.85 -4.68
N ARG A 182 -11.75 -11.51 -5.65
CA ARG A 182 -11.11 -12.48 -6.55
C ARG A 182 -10.05 -11.87 -7.45
N ARG A 183 -10.27 -10.64 -7.92
CA ARG A 183 -9.32 -9.93 -8.76
C ARG A 183 -8.04 -9.56 -8.02
N PHE A 184 -8.16 -9.07 -6.78
CA PHE A 184 -7.03 -8.49 -6.04
C PHE A 184 -6.42 -9.42 -4.99
N SER A 185 -7.10 -10.47 -4.56
CA SER A 185 -6.58 -11.48 -3.66
C SER A 185 -6.36 -12.81 -4.38
N GLN A 186 -5.14 -13.03 -4.86
CA GLN A 186 -4.79 -14.30 -5.54
C GLN A 186 -4.97 -15.52 -4.63
N ALA A 187 -4.68 -15.39 -3.34
CA ALA A 187 -4.87 -16.45 -2.37
C ALA A 187 -6.36 -16.81 -2.23
N TYR A 188 -7.23 -15.81 -2.09
CA TYR A 188 -8.67 -16.01 -2.06
C TYR A 188 -9.21 -16.63 -3.36
N SER A 189 -8.77 -16.11 -4.51
CA SER A 189 -9.16 -16.65 -5.83
C SER A 189 -8.78 -18.12 -6.01
N LYS A 190 -7.68 -18.57 -5.39
CA LYS A 190 -7.20 -19.97 -5.40
C LYS A 190 -7.80 -20.84 -4.29
N GLY A 191 -8.71 -20.30 -3.47
CA GLY A 191 -9.37 -21.04 -2.38
C GLY A 191 -8.53 -21.21 -1.11
N TYR A 192 -7.42 -20.48 -0.97
CA TYR A 192 -6.66 -20.51 0.28
C TYR A 192 -7.39 -19.73 1.40
N SER A 193 -7.13 -20.13 2.64
CA SER A 193 -7.64 -19.39 3.82
C SER A 193 -7.03 -17.99 3.86
N THR A 194 -7.89 -17.00 3.88
CA THR A 194 -7.54 -15.57 3.90
C THR A 194 -8.57 -14.82 4.73
N PRO A 195 -8.33 -13.57 5.13
CA PRO A 195 -9.36 -12.75 5.76
C PRO A 195 -10.66 -12.63 4.94
N TRP A 196 -10.59 -12.74 3.60
CA TRP A 196 -11.77 -12.81 2.75
C TRP A 196 -12.63 -14.08 2.94
N SER A 197 -12.02 -15.18 3.40
CA SER A 197 -12.77 -16.42 3.67
C SER A 197 -13.18 -16.57 5.13
N THR A 198 -12.50 -15.90 6.06
CA THR A 198 -12.76 -16.01 7.50
C THR A 198 -13.61 -14.88 8.05
N ASP A 199 -13.52 -13.69 7.45
CA ASP A 199 -14.22 -12.48 7.89
C ASP A 199 -14.57 -11.60 6.68
N TYR A 200 -15.45 -12.13 5.84
CA TYR A 200 -15.82 -11.55 4.56
C TYR A 200 -16.41 -10.15 4.70
N ASP A 201 -17.35 -9.96 5.62
CA ASP A 201 -18.06 -8.69 5.77
C ASP A 201 -17.13 -7.54 6.20
N THR A 202 -16.21 -7.80 7.12
CA THR A 202 -15.20 -6.83 7.53
C THR A 202 -14.28 -6.45 6.36
N MET A 203 -13.85 -7.43 5.56
CA MET A 203 -13.03 -7.16 4.38
C MET A 203 -13.80 -6.39 3.30
N ALA A 204 -15.08 -6.70 3.12
CA ALA A 204 -15.97 -6.01 2.19
C ALA A 204 -16.19 -4.55 2.59
N ARG A 205 -16.55 -4.30 3.85
CA ARG A 205 -16.71 -2.95 4.42
C ARG A 205 -15.44 -2.12 4.25
N LYS A 206 -14.28 -2.65 4.67
CA LYS A 206 -12.97 -2.02 4.46
C LYS A 206 -12.74 -1.65 2.99
N THR A 207 -13.06 -2.55 2.09
CA THR A 207 -12.82 -2.35 0.65
C THR A 207 -13.70 -1.24 0.09
N VAL A 208 -14.98 -1.21 0.43
CA VAL A 208 -15.91 -0.17 -0.01
C VAL A 208 -15.52 1.17 0.61
N LEU A 209 -15.19 1.24 1.89
CA LEU A 209 -14.72 2.46 2.54
C LEU A 209 -13.44 2.99 1.90
N LYS A 210 -12.46 2.13 1.62
CA LYS A 210 -11.23 2.50 0.91
C LYS A 210 -11.53 3.05 -0.49
N ALA A 211 -12.44 2.44 -1.23
CA ALA A 211 -12.85 2.91 -2.55
C ALA A 211 -13.55 4.29 -2.49
N LEU A 212 -14.34 4.53 -1.46
CA LEU A 212 -14.96 5.84 -1.21
C LEU A 212 -13.90 6.91 -0.98
N PHE A 213 -12.95 6.68 -0.08
CA PHE A 213 -11.89 7.62 0.24
C PHE A 213 -10.94 7.87 -0.94
N ALA A 214 -10.53 6.82 -1.64
CA ALA A 214 -9.65 6.94 -2.80
C ALA A 214 -10.21 7.85 -3.90
N LYS A 215 -11.52 7.82 -4.10
CA LYS A 215 -12.17 8.56 -5.17
C LYS A 215 -12.66 9.95 -4.76
N TYR A 216 -13.18 10.09 -3.55
CA TYR A 216 -13.98 11.28 -3.16
C TYR A 216 -13.44 12.04 -1.97
N ALA A 217 -12.51 11.49 -1.17
CA ALA A 217 -11.94 12.23 -0.06
C ALA A 217 -11.06 13.40 -0.53
N PRO A 218 -11.03 14.53 0.20
CA PRO A 218 -10.22 15.70 -0.14
C PRO A 218 -8.72 15.36 -0.14
N LYS A 219 -8.07 15.39 -1.29
CA LYS A 219 -6.67 14.95 -1.43
C LYS A 219 -5.68 15.91 -0.77
N SER A 220 -5.92 17.20 -0.83
CA SER A 220 -5.02 18.23 -0.30
C SER A 220 -4.98 18.29 1.23
N ILE A 221 -6.10 17.99 1.88
CA ILE A 221 -6.24 18.12 3.33
C ILE A 221 -6.00 16.78 4.03
N SER A 222 -6.35 15.67 3.38
CA SER A 222 -6.15 14.31 3.89
C SER A 222 -4.95 13.61 3.23
N TYR A 223 -3.82 14.32 3.07
CA TYR A 223 -2.63 13.81 2.38
C TYR A 223 -2.14 12.46 2.93
N ALA A 224 -2.07 12.31 4.25
CA ALA A 224 -1.66 11.05 4.88
C ALA A 224 -2.60 9.89 4.53
N LEU A 225 -3.92 10.14 4.51
CA LEU A 225 -4.92 9.15 4.12
C LEU A 225 -4.76 8.74 2.64
N GLN A 226 -4.56 9.71 1.74
CA GLN A 226 -4.36 9.41 0.32
C GLN A 226 -3.05 8.67 0.07
N THR A 227 -1.97 9.06 0.76
CA THR A 227 -0.68 8.38 0.73
C THR A 227 -0.83 6.91 1.17
N ALA A 228 -1.51 6.66 2.29
CA ALA A 228 -1.75 5.31 2.78
C ALA A 228 -2.53 4.44 1.79
N ILE A 229 -3.57 4.99 1.16
CA ILE A 229 -4.37 4.31 0.14
C ILE A 229 -3.53 4.02 -1.11
N THR A 230 -2.71 4.97 -1.54
CA THR A 230 -1.84 4.81 -2.72
C THR A 230 -0.81 3.71 -2.52
N PHE A 231 -0.14 3.67 -1.37
CA PHE A 231 0.80 2.61 -1.06
C PHE A 231 0.11 1.24 -0.97
N ASP A 232 -1.08 1.17 -0.40
CA ASP A 232 -1.86 -0.07 -0.32
C ASP A 232 -2.33 -0.56 -1.72
N GLN A 233 -2.61 0.34 -2.65
CA GLN A 233 -3.03 0.00 -4.01
C GLN A 233 -1.89 -0.32 -4.95
N SER A 234 -0.73 0.33 -4.83
CA SER A 234 0.42 0.15 -5.73
C SER A 234 0.93 -1.29 -5.72
N VAL A 235 0.62 -2.01 -4.68
CA VAL A 235 1.01 -3.39 -4.45
C VAL A 235 0.01 -4.39 -5.04
N SER A 236 -1.27 -4.02 -5.08
CA SER A 236 -2.36 -4.89 -5.52
C SER A 236 -2.68 -4.77 -7.01
N ALA A 237 -2.20 -3.73 -7.70
CA ALA A 237 -2.44 -3.54 -9.13
C ALA A 237 -1.32 -4.15 -9.97
N PRO A 238 -1.64 -4.92 -11.02
CA PRO A 238 -0.69 -5.10 -12.11
C PRO A 238 -0.37 -3.71 -12.66
N LYS A 239 0.92 -3.40 -12.82
CA LYS A 239 1.44 -2.11 -13.25
C LYS A 239 0.68 -1.54 -14.45
N HIS A 240 -0.32 -0.70 -14.21
CA HIS A 240 -0.77 0.32 -15.12
C HIS A 240 -0.23 1.65 -14.58
N THR A 241 0.93 2.04 -15.10
CA THR A 241 1.73 3.19 -14.67
C THR A 241 1.27 4.50 -15.32
N ASP A 242 0.08 4.57 -15.89
CA ASP A 242 -0.21 5.65 -16.82
C ASP A 242 -0.81 6.93 -16.19
N ASN A 243 -1.01 7.00 -14.87
CA ASN A 243 -1.50 8.23 -14.22
C ASN A 243 -1.12 8.34 -12.72
N ILE A 244 0.12 8.11 -12.38
CA ILE A 244 0.64 8.47 -11.06
C ILE A 244 1.35 9.82 -11.23
N SER A 245 0.93 10.85 -10.50
CA SER A 245 1.61 12.15 -10.51
C SER A 245 3.09 11.99 -10.11
N GLU A 246 3.97 12.83 -10.68
CA GLU A 246 5.41 12.78 -10.43
C GLU A 246 5.76 12.85 -8.93
N ASP A 247 4.94 13.52 -8.12
CA ASP A 247 5.08 13.59 -6.66
C ASP A 247 4.97 12.23 -5.94
N VAL A 248 4.19 11.29 -6.50
CA VAL A 248 4.08 9.92 -5.98
C VAL A 248 5.24 9.05 -6.44
N LEU A 249 5.83 9.36 -7.61
CA LEU A 249 7.06 8.72 -8.08
C LEU A 249 8.28 9.12 -7.24
N GLU A 250 8.35 10.36 -6.73
CA GLU A 250 9.37 10.77 -5.78
C GLU A 250 9.25 10.06 -4.42
N LEU A 251 8.04 9.76 -3.96
CA LEU A 251 7.82 8.92 -2.77
C LEU A 251 8.11 7.43 -3.03
N ASN A 252 7.92 6.93 -4.25
CA ASN A 252 8.32 5.59 -4.66
C ASN A 252 9.83 5.50 -4.97
N SER A 253 10.50 6.63 -5.22
CA SER A 253 11.96 6.74 -5.30
C SER A 253 12.65 6.76 -3.92
N PHE A 254 11.93 6.41 -2.84
CA PHE A 254 12.54 5.72 -1.72
C PHE A 254 13.01 4.31 -2.16
N ASP A 255 13.61 4.21 -3.30
CA ASP A 255 14.69 3.28 -3.56
C ASP A 255 15.72 3.60 -2.49
N VAL A 256 15.62 2.80 -1.46
CA VAL A 256 16.45 2.88 -0.29
C VAL A 256 17.89 2.79 -0.74
N VAL A 257 18.51 3.94 -0.99
CA VAL A 257 19.96 4.07 -0.99
C VAL A 257 20.41 3.91 0.47
N TYR A 258 20.17 2.73 1.01
CA TYR A 258 20.70 2.22 2.28
C TYR A 258 21.60 1.03 1.99
N ALA A 259 22.42 1.17 0.96
CA ALA A 259 23.56 0.32 0.77
C ALA A 259 24.80 1.14 1.10
N ASP A 260 25.50 0.68 2.09
CA ASP A 260 26.91 0.90 2.37
C ASP A 260 27.52 2.21 1.91
N ASN A 261 27.81 3.06 2.87
CA ASN A 261 28.40 4.38 2.71
C ASN A 261 29.89 4.34 2.21
N ASP A 262 30.39 3.21 1.68
CA ASP A 262 31.82 3.11 1.33
C ASP A 262 32.14 2.66 -0.09
N SER A 263 31.20 2.53 -1.03
CA SER A 263 31.62 2.07 -2.37
C SER A 263 30.76 2.45 -3.58
N ASN A 264 29.93 3.52 -3.57
CA ASN A 264 29.02 3.70 -4.71
C ASN A 264 28.72 5.13 -5.21
N GLU A 265 29.63 6.09 -5.05
CA GLU A 265 29.51 7.37 -5.80
C GLU A 265 29.49 7.13 -7.31
N ALA A 266 30.32 6.22 -7.81
CA ALA A 266 30.38 5.90 -9.25
C ALA A 266 29.12 5.20 -9.79
N ALA A 267 28.39 4.44 -8.98
CA ALA A 267 27.15 3.78 -9.43
C ALA A 267 25.92 4.71 -9.38
N VAL A 268 25.95 5.71 -8.54
CA VAL A 268 24.92 6.77 -8.48
C VAL A 268 25.08 7.71 -9.68
N GLU A 269 26.31 8.09 -10.03
CA GLU A 269 26.60 8.92 -11.22
C GLU A 269 26.22 8.17 -12.52
N ALA A 270 26.59 6.90 -12.67
CA ALA A 270 26.23 6.11 -13.84
C ALA A 270 24.70 5.90 -14.01
N ARG A 271 23.93 5.83 -12.91
CA ARG A 271 22.46 5.77 -12.97
C ARG A 271 21.83 7.11 -13.28
N GLN A 272 22.37 8.21 -12.77
CA GLN A 272 21.88 9.56 -13.11
C GLN A 272 22.14 9.89 -14.58
N GLU A 273 23.27 9.49 -15.14
CA GLU A 273 23.57 9.62 -16.57
C GLU A 273 22.62 8.78 -17.42
N ALA A 274 22.36 7.52 -17.05
CA ALA A 274 21.42 6.65 -17.77
C ALA A 274 19.97 7.19 -17.76
N VAL A 275 19.51 7.77 -16.66
CA VAL A 275 18.20 8.42 -16.56
C VAL A 275 18.15 9.70 -17.40
N GLN A 276 19.23 10.48 -17.46
CA GLN A 276 19.29 11.67 -18.29
C GLN A 276 19.36 11.32 -19.79
N GLU A 277 20.06 10.26 -20.18
CA GLU A 277 20.06 9.76 -21.54
C GLU A 277 18.69 9.25 -22.00
N GLN A 278 17.98 8.52 -21.13
CA GLN A 278 16.61 8.11 -21.44
C GLN A 278 15.65 9.30 -21.59
N LYS A 279 15.79 10.34 -20.74
CA LYS A 279 14.99 11.58 -20.88
C LYS A 279 15.30 12.34 -22.17
N LYS A 280 16.56 12.35 -22.62
CA LYS A 280 16.96 12.94 -23.91
C LYS A 280 16.44 12.13 -25.11
N ALA A 281 16.47 10.80 -25.03
CA ALA A 281 15.96 9.92 -26.08
C ALA A 281 14.44 10.00 -26.25
N VAL A 282 13.70 10.19 -25.15
CA VAL A 282 12.24 10.39 -25.18
C VAL A 282 11.89 11.76 -25.78
N ARG A 283 12.64 12.84 -25.44
CA ARG A 283 12.44 14.17 -26.03
C ARG A 283 12.74 14.19 -27.52
N ALA A 284 13.78 13.51 -27.97
CA ALA A 284 14.12 13.46 -29.40
C ALA A 284 13.05 12.74 -30.25
N LYS A 285 12.33 11.79 -29.67
CA LYS A 285 11.23 11.07 -30.37
C LYS A 285 9.91 11.86 -30.42
N THR A 286 9.72 12.85 -29.56
CA THR A 286 8.53 13.73 -29.57
C THR A 286 8.65 14.89 -30.54
N ASP A 287 9.86 15.27 -30.97
CA ASP A 287 10.09 16.35 -31.92
C ASP A 287 10.05 15.91 -33.40
N GLU A 288 9.95 14.61 -33.68
CA GLU A 288 9.87 14.04 -35.04
C GLU A 288 8.44 13.70 -35.51
N THR A 289 7.42 14.38 -35.04
CA THR A 289 6.08 14.24 -35.64
C THR A 289 5.96 15.12 -36.89
N PRO A 290 5.76 14.56 -38.10
CA PRO A 290 5.63 15.37 -39.32
C PRO A 290 4.33 16.18 -39.24
N LYS A 291 4.47 17.50 -39.51
CA LYS A 291 3.33 18.35 -39.85
C LYS A 291 2.71 17.81 -41.14
N LEU A 292 1.52 17.24 -41.05
CA LEU A 292 0.68 16.97 -42.22
C LEU A 292 0.01 18.28 -42.61
N LEU A 293 0.25 18.64 -43.85
CA LEU A 293 -0.43 19.69 -44.65
C LEU A 293 -1.93 19.37 -44.82
#